data_d6f7f855f7591f2dc93edb1850719856
#
_entry.id   d6f7f855f7591f2dc93edb1850719856
#
_cell.length_a   1.000
_cell.length_b   1.000
_cell.length_c   1.000
_cell.angle_alpha   90.00
_cell.angle_beta   90.00
_cell.angle_gamma   90.00
#
_symmetry.space_group_name_H-M   'P 1'
#
loop_
_entity.id
_entity.type
_entity.pdbx_description
1 polymer ?
#
loop_
_entity_poly.entity_id
_entity_poly.type
_entity_poly.pdbx_seq_one_letter_code
_entity_poly.pdbx_strand_id
1 'polypeptide(L)'
;GITPVDVKNAITNENIELPSGSIEGNTVELTLRTMGQMHTAKEFNNIILKEVGGRVVRFSDIGYAELGPADIKSYMKMNGVPMVGVVVIPQPGANHIEIADAVYQRMEQMKKDLPDDVKYSYGFDNTKFIRASIDEVKSTVYEAFVLVIIIIFLFLRDWRVTLIPCIVIPVSLIGAFFVMYIAGFSINVLTMLAVVLSVGLVVDDAIVMTENIYIRIERGMRPFEAGIEGAKEIFFAVISTTITLVAVFLPIVFMEGTSGRLFREFSFVVAGSVIISSFAALTFTPMLATKLLIKREKQGWFYQKTEPFFEGMNRIYARSLNAFLKRRIWAIPVTVIMLIAIGVLWVQIPAEMAPMEDRSQISINTRAAEGASYEYIRDYTEDINNLVDSIIPDAESVTARVSSGSGNIRITLKDIKDRDYTQMEVAERISQAIRNKTKARAFVQQQSSFGGRRGSMPVQYVLQAVSIEKLEKVLPAFLSKVYDNPCLLYTSPS
;
A
#
# COMPACT_ATOMS: atom_id res chain seq x y z
N GLY A 1 55.82 30.57 -16.75
CA GLY A 1 54.70 30.37 -15.84
C GLY A 1 53.75 29.29 -16.37
N ILE A 2 53.12 28.58 -15.49
CA ILE A 2 52.06 27.62 -15.81
C ILE A 2 50.76 28.25 -15.34
N THR A 3 49.73 28.20 -16.18
CA THR A 3 48.37 28.71 -15.89
C THR A 3 47.39 27.55 -15.64
N PRO A 4 46.26 27.77 -14.97
CA PRO A 4 45.22 26.77 -14.84
C PRO A 4 44.69 26.22 -16.19
N VAL A 5 44.79 27.05 -17.25
CA VAL A 5 44.40 26.65 -18.62
C VAL A 5 45.40 25.64 -19.18
N ASP A 6 46.69 25.81 -18.93
CA ASP A 6 47.72 24.84 -19.33
C ASP A 6 47.48 23.48 -18.69
N VAL A 7 47.15 23.47 -17.38
CA VAL A 7 46.80 22.24 -16.65
C VAL A 7 45.59 21.59 -17.23
N LYS A 8 44.50 22.33 -17.47
CA LYS A 8 43.27 21.81 -18.09
C LYS A 8 43.57 21.19 -19.46
N ASN A 9 44.31 21.88 -20.28
CA ASN A 9 44.62 21.40 -21.64
C ASN A 9 45.49 20.13 -21.61
N ALA A 10 46.49 20.08 -20.71
CA ALA A 10 47.32 18.90 -20.57
C ALA A 10 46.47 17.66 -20.10
N ILE A 11 45.61 17.83 -19.11
CA ILE A 11 44.70 16.76 -18.69
C ILE A 11 43.78 16.31 -19.80
N THR A 12 43.19 17.26 -20.56
CA THR A 12 42.28 16.94 -21.67
C THR A 12 42.96 16.20 -22.80
N ASN A 13 44.20 16.57 -23.11
CA ASN A 13 44.96 15.98 -24.20
C ASN A 13 45.58 14.61 -23.86
N GLU A 14 46.02 14.43 -22.61
CA GLU A 14 46.70 13.22 -22.19
C GLU A 14 45.73 12.14 -21.64
N ASN A 15 44.52 12.53 -21.22
CA ASN A 15 43.51 11.64 -20.69
C ASN A 15 42.35 11.45 -21.70
N ILE A 16 42.68 10.88 -22.87
CA ILE A 16 41.72 10.67 -23.93
C ILE A 16 41.81 9.25 -24.50
N GLU A 17 40.65 8.65 -24.74
CA GLU A 17 40.55 7.38 -25.44
C GLU A 17 40.26 7.64 -26.93
N LEU A 18 41.23 7.33 -27.77
CA LEU A 18 41.09 7.48 -29.20
C LEU A 18 40.70 6.13 -29.85
N PRO A 19 39.78 6.12 -30.79
CA PRO A 19 39.48 4.90 -31.55
C PRO A 19 40.72 4.49 -32.37
N SER A 20 41.24 3.30 -32.09
CA SER A 20 42.48 2.81 -32.71
C SER A 20 42.22 1.90 -33.91
N GLY A 21 40.97 1.80 -34.37
CA GLY A 21 40.58 0.97 -35.50
C GLY A 21 40.39 -0.52 -35.13
N SER A 22 40.34 -1.38 -36.13
CA SER A 22 40.20 -2.81 -35.97
C SER A 22 41.20 -3.55 -36.86
N ILE A 23 41.56 -4.76 -36.46
CA ILE A 23 42.32 -5.71 -37.31
C ILE A 23 41.28 -6.65 -37.93
N GLU A 24 41.08 -6.51 -39.23
CA GLU A 24 40.16 -7.36 -39.98
C GLU A 24 40.88 -8.64 -40.43
N GLY A 25 40.34 -9.79 -40.01
CA GLY A 25 40.73 -11.10 -40.47
C GLY A 25 39.60 -11.76 -41.25
N ASN A 26 39.86 -12.83 -41.95
CA ASN A 26 38.85 -13.51 -42.77
C ASN A 26 37.68 -14.11 -41.98
N THR A 27 37.81 -14.29 -40.67
CA THR A 27 36.79 -14.94 -39.78
C THR A 27 36.56 -14.17 -38.47
N VAL A 28 37.43 -13.26 -38.11
CA VAL A 28 37.35 -12.51 -36.83
C VAL A 28 37.83 -11.08 -37.05
N GLU A 29 37.08 -10.13 -36.55
CA GLU A 29 37.46 -8.72 -36.44
C GLU A 29 37.88 -8.44 -34.98
N LEU A 30 39.08 -7.93 -34.78
CA LEU A 30 39.61 -7.53 -33.48
C LEU A 30 39.64 -6.01 -33.34
N THR A 31 38.80 -5.47 -32.51
CA THR A 31 38.80 -4.03 -32.23
C THR A 31 40.02 -3.69 -31.35
N LEU A 32 40.84 -2.75 -31.84
CA LEU A 32 41.96 -2.22 -31.06
C LEU A 32 41.45 -1.14 -30.11
N ARG A 33 41.85 -1.23 -28.86
CA ARG A 33 41.54 -0.24 -27.85
C ARG A 33 42.83 0.35 -27.31
N THR A 34 43.02 1.66 -27.47
CA THR A 34 44.15 2.38 -26.88
C THR A 34 43.83 2.69 -25.43
N MET A 35 44.67 2.26 -24.50
CA MET A 35 44.52 2.60 -23.08
C MET A 35 45.11 4.00 -22.82
N GLY A 36 44.40 5.03 -23.27
CA GLY A 36 44.78 6.42 -23.09
C GLY A 36 44.17 7.11 -21.89
N GLN A 37 43.20 6.48 -21.24
CA GLN A 37 42.60 7.02 -20.01
C GLN A 37 43.43 6.67 -18.78
N MET A 38 43.63 7.65 -17.94
CA MET A 38 44.32 7.50 -16.65
C MET A 38 43.31 7.11 -15.59
N HIS A 39 43.62 6.10 -14.77
CA HIS A 39 42.73 5.56 -13.73
C HIS A 39 43.28 5.73 -12.32
N THR A 40 44.56 6.10 -12.16
CA THR A 40 45.20 6.21 -10.85
C THR A 40 45.76 7.60 -10.58
N ALA A 41 45.73 8.05 -9.34
CA ALA A 41 46.33 9.32 -8.92
C ALA A 41 47.81 9.43 -9.35
N LYS A 42 48.53 8.30 -9.38
CA LYS A 42 49.92 8.25 -9.80
C LYS A 42 50.11 8.60 -11.28
N GLU A 43 49.22 8.13 -12.14
CA GLU A 43 49.24 8.44 -13.56
C GLU A 43 48.98 9.93 -13.80
N PHE A 44 47.99 10.53 -13.14
CA PHE A 44 47.73 11.96 -13.20
C PHE A 44 48.87 12.81 -12.69
N ASN A 45 49.52 12.41 -11.58
CA ASN A 45 50.70 13.14 -11.05
C ASN A 45 51.86 13.14 -12.02
N ASN A 46 51.96 12.18 -12.92
CA ASN A 46 53.03 12.08 -13.92
C ASN A 46 52.76 12.82 -15.21
N ILE A 47 51.59 13.41 -15.39
CA ILE A 47 51.27 14.21 -16.60
C ILE A 47 52.30 15.31 -16.79
N ILE A 48 52.80 15.43 -18.02
CA ILE A 48 53.69 16.52 -18.40
C ILE A 48 52.83 17.74 -18.76
N LEU A 49 52.96 18.78 -17.96
CA LEU A 49 52.22 20.03 -18.16
C LEU A 49 52.85 20.93 -19.21
N LYS A 50 54.21 21.01 -19.16
CA LYS A 50 54.97 21.89 -20.07
C LYS A 50 56.43 21.53 -20.06
N GLU A 51 57.12 21.78 -21.16
CA GLU A 51 58.55 21.77 -21.23
C GLU A 51 59.05 23.21 -21.34
N VAL A 52 59.89 23.67 -20.44
CA VAL A 52 60.44 25.03 -20.37
C VAL A 52 61.95 24.96 -20.26
N GLY A 53 62.64 25.42 -21.27
CA GLY A 53 64.12 25.47 -21.25
C GLY A 53 64.80 24.11 -21.07
N GLY A 54 64.26 23.03 -21.67
CA GLY A 54 64.80 21.68 -21.53
C GLY A 54 64.46 20.98 -20.20
N ARG A 55 63.61 21.60 -19.33
CA ARG A 55 63.10 20.99 -18.12
C ARG A 55 61.64 20.63 -18.28
N VAL A 56 61.32 19.40 -18.02
CA VAL A 56 59.93 18.90 -18.01
C VAL A 56 59.31 19.24 -16.67
N VAL A 57 58.17 19.95 -16.69
CA VAL A 57 57.35 20.22 -15.49
C VAL A 57 56.18 19.27 -15.49
N ARG A 58 56.08 18.48 -14.44
CA ARG A 58 54.99 17.52 -14.25
C ARG A 58 53.90 18.08 -13.35
N PHE A 59 52.75 17.42 -13.35
CA PHE A 59 51.65 17.81 -12.47
C PHE A 59 52.05 17.73 -11.00
N SER A 60 52.87 16.73 -10.62
CA SER A 60 53.43 16.58 -9.26
C SER A 60 54.29 17.74 -8.81
N ASP A 61 54.82 18.56 -9.73
CA ASP A 61 55.67 19.71 -9.38
C ASP A 61 54.88 20.94 -8.95
N ILE A 62 53.59 20.99 -9.29
CA ILE A 62 52.71 22.12 -8.97
C ILE A 62 51.56 21.77 -8.03
N GLY A 63 51.26 20.48 -7.86
CA GLY A 63 50.20 20.01 -7.03
C GLY A 63 50.19 18.48 -6.88
N TYR A 64 49.09 17.93 -6.45
CA TYR A 64 48.92 16.48 -6.35
C TYR A 64 47.53 16.09 -6.80
N ALA A 65 47.41 14.93 -7.40
CA ALA A 65 46.14 14.30 -7.72
C ALA A 65 45.77 13.29 -6.64
N GLU A 66 44.52 13.30 -6.26
CA GLU A 66 43.93 12.32 -5.37
C GLU A 66 42.63 11.74 -5.95
N LEU A 67 42.35 10.50 -5.60
CA LEU A 67 41.07 9.89 -5.99
C LEU A 67 40.00 10.33 -4.99
N GLY A 68 38.98 11.02 -5.47
CA GLY A 68 37.94 11.54 -4.63
C GLY A 68 36.56 11.46 -5.32
N PRO A 69 35.46 11.78 -4.64
CA PRO A 69 34.15 11.84 -5.23
C PRO A 69 34.07 12.93 -6.30
N ALA A 70 33.39 12.64 -7.40
CA ALA A 70 33.17 13.59 -8.49
C ALA A 70 32.30 14.79 -8.07
N ASP A 71 31.34 14.57 -7.18
CA ASP A 71 30.49 15.60 -6.59
C ASP A 71 30.39 15.38 -5.07
N ILE A 72 30.87 16.39 -4.30
CA ILE A 72 30.83 16.38 -2.84
C ILE A 72 29.48 16.87 -2.31
N LYS A 73 28.60 17.33 -3.18
CA LYS A 73 27.28 17.92 -2.84
C LYS A 73 26.16 16.92 -2.58
N SER A 74 26.52 15.72 -2.23
CA SER A 74 25.56 14.72 -1.78
C SER A 74 26.17 13.77 -0.76
N TYR A 75 25.42 13.39 0.25
CA TYR A 75 25.80 12.32 1.14
C TYR A 75 24.59 11.56 1.64
N MET A 76 24.82 10.34 2.09
CA MET A 76 23.80 9.49 2.69
C MET A 76 24.38 8.77 3.91
N LYS A 77 23.60 8.71 4.98
CA LYS A 77 23.95 7.94 6.20
C LYS A 77 22.72 7.17 6.71
N MET A 78 22.97 6.08 7.41
CA MET A 78 21.97 5.31 8.11
C MET A 78 22.44 5.04 9.53
N ASN A 79 21.60 5.36 10.51
CA ASN A 79 21.94 5.24 11.95
C ASN A 79 23.30 5.88 12.29
N GLY A 80 23.57 7.05 11.73
CA GLY A 80 24.83 7.79 11.94
C GLY A 80 26.03 7.33 11.09
N VAL A 81 25.95 6.18 10.40
CA VAL A 81 27.05 5.62 9.60
C VAL A 81 26.93 6.06 8.14
N PRO A 82 27.97 6.65 7.54
CA PRO A 82 27.99 6.96 6.11
C PRO A 82 27.82 5.71 5.26
N MET A 83 27.00 5.80 4.20
CA MET A 83 26.71 4.68 3.32
C MET A 83 26.53 5.07 1.87
N VAL A 84 26.60 4.09 0.99
CA VAL A 84 26.18 4.18 -0.40
C VAL A 84 24.81 3.47 -0.55
N GLY A 85 23.82 4.20 -1.04
CA GLY A 85 22.47 3.66 -1.25
C GLY A 85 22.27 3.15 -2.67
N VAL A 86 21.92 1.89 -2.80
CA VAL A 86 21.45 1.31 -4.07
C VAL A 86 19.92 1.19 -4.02
N VAL A 87 19.24 1.78 -4.98
CA VAL A 87 17.77 1.79 -5.05
C VAL A 87 17.32 0.99 -6.26
N VAL A 88 16.51 -0.03 -6.00
CA VAL A 88 15.83 -0.80 -7.04
C VAL A 88 14.44 -0.22 -7.27
N ILE A 89 14.19 0.27 -8.47
CA ILE A 89 12.91 0.88 -8.85
C ILE A 89 12.18 -0.09 -9.78
N PRO A 90 11.03 -0.64 -9.38
CA PRO A 90 10.23 -1.51 -10.23
C PRO A 90 9.71 -0.77 -11.48
N GLN A 91 9.63 -1.47 -12.60
CA GLN A 91 8.92 -0.96 -13.77
C GLN A 91 7.41 -0.89 -13.50
N PRO A 92 6.68 0.02 -14.17
CA PRO A 92 5.23 0.04 -14.08
C PRO A 92 4.61 -1.31 -14.47
N GLY A 93 3.73 -1.82 -13.62
CA GLY A 93 3.06 -3.12 -13.82
C GLY A 93 3.86 -4.36 -13.38
N ALA A 94 5.11 -4.20 -12.92
CA ALA A 94 5.89 -5.33 -12.43
C ALA A 94 5.46 -5.76 -11.01
N ASN A 95 5.63 -7.03 -10.70
CA ASN A 95 5.34 -7.57 -9.37
C ASN A 95 6.42 -7.17 -8.37
N HIS A 96 6.09 -6.29 -7.44
CA HIS A 96 7.01 -5.75 -6.44
C HIS A 96 7.56 -6.84 -5.51
N ILE A 97 6.74 -7.83 -5.15
CA ILE A 97 7.14 -8.93 -4.24
C ILE A 97 8.18 -9.81 -4.91
N GLU A 98 7.94 -10.21 -6.16
CA GLU A 98 8.87 -11.04 -6.93
C GLU A 98 10.22 -10.36 -7.14
N ILE A 99 10.19 -9.06 -7.47
CA ILE A 99 11.43 -8.26 -7.60
C ILE A 99 12.19 -8.21 -6.28
N ALA A 100 11.50 -7.98 -5.15
CA ALA A 100 12.14 -7.95 -3.84
C ALA A 100 12.77 -9.30 -3.51
N ASP A 101 12.09 -10.43 -3.78
CA ASP A 101 12.62 -11.77 -3.56
C ASP A 101 13.87 -12.04 -4.41
N ALA A 102 13.86 -11.63 -5.67
CA ALA A 102 15.02 -11.74 -6.54
C ALA A 102 16.20 -10.89 -6.03
N VAL A 103 15.92 -9.67 -5.53
CA VAL A 103 16.94 -8.81 -4.92
C VAL A 103 17.53 -9.46 -3.66
N TYR A 104 16.69 -9.98 -2.76
CA TYR A 104 17.16 -10.67 -1.56
C TYR A 104 18.05 -11.87 -1.90
N GLN A 105 17.63 -12.72 -2.84
CA GLN A 105 18.43 -13.86 -3.29
C GLN A 105 19.78 -13.40 -3.88
N ARG A 106 19.77 -12.33 -4.68
CA ARG A 106 21.00 -11.81 -5.28
C ARG A 106 21.95 -11.23 -4.25
N MET A 107 21.41 -10.52 -3.27
CA MET A 107 22.21 -9.94 -2.17
C MET A 107 22.86 -11.05 -1.31
N GLU A 108 22.16 -12.15 -1.01
CA GLU A 108 22.75 -13.28 -0.30
C GLU A 108 23.87 -13.97 -1.10
N GLN A 109 23.79 -14.00 -2.43
CA GLN A 109 24.87 -14.47 -3.28
C GLN A 109 26.08 -13.51 -3.23
N MET A 110 25.82 -12.19 -3.38
CA MET A 110 26.86 -11.16 -3.38
C MET A 110 27.57 -11.04 -2.03
N LYS A 111 26.90 -11.38 -0.92
CA LYS A 111 27.49 -11.38 0.42
C LYS A 111 28.79 -12.16 0.51
N LYS A 112 28.92 -13.23 -0.27
CA LYS A 112 30.11 -14.07 -0.30
C LYS A 112 31.30 -13.40 -1.00
N ASP A 113 31.02 -12.42 -1.84
CA ASP A 113 32.00 -11.73 -2.68
C ASP A 113 32.36 -10.34 -2.08
N LEU A 114 31.64 -9.90 -1.03
CA LEU A 114 31.91 -8.62 -0.37
C LEU A 114 33.15 -8.74 0.54
N PRO A 115 34.00 -7.70 0.56
CA PRO A 115 35.09 -7.59 1.54
C PRO A 115 34.55 -7.59 2.98
N ASP A 116 35.33 -8.09 3.94
CA ASP A 116 34.92 -8.23 5.36
C ASP A 116 34.59 -6.89 6.05
N ASP A 117 35.12 -5.78 5.55
CA ASP A 117 34.87 -4.42 6.03
C ASP A 117 33.62 -3.78 5.47
N VAL A 118 32.98 -4.38 4.46
CA VAL A 118 31.75 -3.91 3.84
C VAL A 118 30.54 -4.60 4.45
N LYS A 119 29.68 -3.83 5.11
CA LYS A 119 28.40 -4.33 5.64
C LYS A 119 27.26 -3.81 4.77
N TYR A 120 26.29 -4.67 4.47
CA TYR A 120 25.06 -4.25 3.81
C TYR A 120 23.85 -4.39 4.73
N SER A 121 22.85 -3.56 4.52
CA SER A 121 21.56 -3.62 5.21
C SER A 121 20.45 -3.14 4.29
N TYR A 122 19.23 -3.56 4.58
CA TYR A 122 18.04 -3.11 3.84
C TYR A 122 17.49 -1.88 4.54
N GLY A 123 17.69 -0.70 3.95
CA GLY A 123 17.22 0.55 4.52
C GLY A 123 15.75 0.84 4.30
N PHE A 124 15.14 0.22 3.30
CA PHE A 124 13.75 0.48 2.94
C PHE A 124 13.18 -0.61 2.02
N ASP A 125 12.11 -1.24 2.45
CA ASP A 125 11.35 -2.22 1.67
C ASP A 125 9.84 -1.99 1.77
N ASN A 126 9.25 -1.54 0.66
CA ASN A 126 7.80 -1.36 0.55
C ASN A 126 7.03 -2.69 0.56
N THR A 127 7.69 -3.80 0.22
CA THR A 127 7.01 -5.10 0.13
C THR A 127 6.73 -5.70 1.50
N LYS A 128 7.46 -5.31 2.54
CA LYS A 128 7.17 -5.72 3.93
C LYS A 128 5.71 -5.41 4.29
N PHE A 129 5.26 -4.18 4.03
CA PHE A 129 3.87 -3.79 4.28
C PHE A 129 2.88 -4.56 3.42
N ILE A 130 3.17 -4.76 2.13
CA ILE A 130 2.30 -5.51 1.22
C ILE A 130 2.16 -6.97 1.70
N ARG A 131 3.26 -7.61 2.09
CA ARG A 131 3.25 -8.98 2.63
C ARG A 131 2.44 -9.07 3.92
N ALA A 132 2.73 -8.19 4.88
CA ALA A 132 1.99 -8.14 6.15
C ALA A 132 0.49 -7.95 5.91
N SER A 133 0.10 -7.05 5.01
CA SER A 133 -1.31 -6.83 4.66
C SER A 133 -1.96 -8.06 4.02
N ILE A 134 -1.27 -8.76 3.11
CA ILE A 134 -1.79 -9.99 2.49
C ILE A 134 -1.93 -11.10 3.54
N ASP A 135 -0.97 -11.25 4.44
CA ASP A 135 -1.01 -12.29 5.47
C ASP A 135 -2.10 -12.00 6.51
N GLU A 136 -2.32 -10.74 6.89
CA GLU A 136 -3.43 -10.32 7.75
C GLU A 136 -4.79 -10.64 7.09
N VAL A 137 -4.94 -10.35 5.80
CA VAL A 137 -6.18 -10.66 5.08
C VAL A 137 -6.39 -12.17 4.96
N LYS A 138 -5.34 -12.98 4.74
CA LYS A 138 -5.45 -14.45 4.75
C LYS A 138 -5.93 -14.96 6.11
N SER A 139 -5.37 -14.43 7.22
CA SER A 139 -5.84 -14.74 8.57
C SER A 139 -7.31 -14.38 8.76
N THR A 140 -7.69 -13.18 8.32
CA THR A 140 -9.08 -12.70 8.39
C THR A 140 -10.04 -13.58 7.59
N VAL A 141 -9.66 -14.05 6.39
CA VAL A 141 -10.48 -15.00 5.61
C VAL A 141 -10.72 -16.28 6.39
N TYR A 142 -9.65 -16.82 7.01
CA TYR A 142 -9.76 -18.03 7.81
C TYR A 142 -10.63 -17.84 9.06
N GLU A 143 -10.42 -16.74 9.78
CA GLU A 143 -11.22 -16.39 10.95
C GLU A 143 -12.69 -16.18 10.60
N ALA A 144 -12.97 -15.44 9.53
CA ALA A 144 -14.32 -15.24 9.02
C ALA A 144 -14.99 -16.56 8.64
N PHE A 145 -14.26 -17.46 7.97
CA PHE A 145 -14.77 -18.78 7.61
C PHE A 145 -15.14 -19.60 8.85
N VAL A 146 -14.26 -19.66 9.85
CA VAL A 146 -14.52 -20.39 11.10
C VAL A 146 -15.69 -19.78 11.85
N LEU A 147 -15.74 -18.45 11.97
CA LEU A 147 -16.82 -17.74 12.64
C LEU A 147 -18.18 -18.01 11.98
N VAL A 148 -18.23 -17.95 10.65
CA VAL A 148 -19.44 -18.23 9.86
C VAL A 148 -19.91 -19.67 10.10
N ILE A 149 -19.02 -20.64 10.12
CA ILE A 149 -19.37 -22.04 10.42
C ILE A 149 -19.98 -22.17 11.83
N ILE A 150 -19.36 -21.53 12.82
CA ILE A 150 -19.86 -21.55 14.21
C ILE A 150 -21.27 -20.95 14.27
N ILE A 151 -21.49 -19.81 13.62
CA ILE A 151 -22.80 -19.14 13.60
C ILE A 151 -23.84 -20.02 12.90
N ILE A 152 -23.53 -20.56 11.74
CA ILE A 152 -24.44 -21.45 10.99
C ILE A 152 -24.80 -22.66 11.85
N PHE A 153 -23.81 -23.28 12.51
CA PHE A 153 -24.03 -24.42 13.39
C PHE A 153 -24.94 -24.06 14.58
N LEU A 154 -24.73 -22.87 15.17
CA LEU A 154 -25.52 -22.41 16.30
C LEU A 154 -26.99 -22.19 15.93
N PHE A 155 -27.26 -21.69 14.74
CA PHE A 155 -28.62 -21.44 14.28
C PHE A 155 -29.30 -22.70 13.71
N LEU A 156 -28.61 -23.48 12.88
CA LEU A 156 -29.15 -24.70 12.28
C LEU A 156 -29.17 -25.90 13.25
N ARG A 157 -28.29 -25.88 14.27
CA ARG A 157 -28.23 -26.87 15.38
C ARG A 157 -28.08 -28.33 14.91
N ASP A 158 -27.69 -28.51 13.63
CA ASP A 158 -27.43 -29.80 13.03
C ASP A 158 -26.14 -29.74 12.19
N TRP A 159 -25.18 -30.61 12.49
CA TRP A 159 -23.90 -30.67 11.81
C TRP A 159 -24.01 -31.01 10.31
N ARG A 160 -24.98 -31.85 9.93
CA ARG A 160 -25.20 -32.25 8.55
C ARG A 160 -25.75 -31.11 7.70
N VAL A 161 -26.66 -30.34 8.26
CA VAL A 161 -27.20 -29.13 7.65
C VAL A 161 -26.11 -28.07 7.51
N THR A 162 -25.27 -27.91 8.54
CA THR A 162 -24.14 -26.98 8.56
C THR A 162 -23.05 -27.34 7.54
N LEU A 163 -22.82 -28.65 7.31
CA LEU A 163 -21.78 -29.11 6.39
C LEU A 163 -22.01 -28.64 4.95
N ILE A 164 -23.26 -28.45 4.54
CA ILE A 164 -23.59 -28.04 3.17
C ILE A 164 -23.06 -26.63 2.85
N PRO A 165 -23.42 -25.58 3.61
CA PRO A 165 -22.82 -24.27 3.40
C PRO A 165 -21.29 -24.28 3.59
N CYS A 166 -20.76 -25.06 4.53
CA CYS A 166 -19.31 -25.20 4.73
C CYS A 166 -18.54 -25.68 3.52
N ILE A 167 -19.17 -26.50 2.67
CA ILE A 167 -18.58 -26.98 1.40
C ILE A 167 -18.78 -25.94 0.30
N VAL A 168 -19.90 -25.25 0.28
CA VAL A 168 -20.23 -24.24 -0.76
C VAL A 168 -19.32 -23.01 -0.66
N ILE A 169 -18.95 -22.57 0.54
CA ILE A 169 -18.10 -21.41 0.74
C ILE A 169 -16.74 -21.57 0.02
N PRO A 170 -15.92 -22.62 0.26
CA PRO A 170 -14.66 -22.81 -0.44
C PRO A 170 -14.83 -22.89 -1.96
N VAL A 171 -15.88 -23.54 -2.46
CA VAL A 171 -16.17 -23.62 -3.90
C VAL A 171 -16.38 -22.24 -4.50
N SER A 172 -17.15 -21.40 -3.83
CA SER A 172 -17.41 -20.03 -4.27
C SER A 172 -16.17 -19.13 -4.18
N LEU A 173 -15.33 -19.31 -3.13
CA LEU A 173 -14.07 -18.60 -3.02
C LEU A 173 -13.06 -18.99 -4.11
N ILE A 174 -12.96 -20.28 -4.44
CA ILE A 174 -12.16 -20.73 -5.60
C ILE A 174 -12.71 -20.10 -6.88
N GLY A 175 -14.02 -19.99 -6.99
CA GLY A 175 -14.67 -19.28 -8.09
C GLY A 175 -14.28 -17.79 -8.16
N ALA A 176 -14.15 -17.11 -7.02
CA ALA A 176 -13.66 -15.74 -6.96
C ALA A 176 -12.23 -15.61 -7.52
N PHE A 177 -11.33 -16.50 -7.12
CA PHE A 177 -9.97 -16.54 -7.69
C PHE A 177 -9.96 -16.86 -9.18
N PHE A 178 -10.87 -17.71 -9.65
CA PHE A 178 -11.04 -18.00 -11.08
C PHE A 178 -11.47 -16.75 -11.86
N VAL A 179 -12.41 -15.97 -11.33
CA VAL A 179 -12.81 -14.68 -11.92
C VAL A 179 -11.62 -13.71 -11.98
N MET A 180 -10.83 -13.62 -10.92
CA MET A 180 -9.61 -12.81 -10.91
C MET A 180 -8.62 -13.23 -11.99
N TYR A 181 -8.43 -14.53 -12.16
CA TYR A 181 -7.54 -15.09 -13.17
C TYR A 181 -7.96 -14.73 -14.60
N ILE A 182 -9.26 -14.92 -14.94
CA ILE A 182 -9.80 -14.57 -16.26
C ILE A 182 -9.72 -13.07 -16.53
N ALA A 183 -10.01 -12.24 -15.51
CA ALA A 183 -9.96 -10.79 -15.62
C ALA A 183 -8.52 -10.21 -15.65
N GLY A 184 -7.50 -11.04 -15.42
CA GLY A 184 -6.10 -10.61 -15.37
C GLY A 184 -5.77 -9.76 -14.15
N PHE A 185 -6.50 -9.91 -13.05
CA PHE A 185 -6.29 -9.17 -11.81
C PHE A 185 -5.20 -9.82 -10.94
N SER A 186 -4.48 -8.99 -10.22
CA SER A 186 -3.47 -9.44 -9.26
C SER A 186 -4.07 -9.70 -7.88
N ILE A 187 -3.39 -10.54 -7.08
CA ILE A 187 -3.67 -10.65 -5.66
C ILE A 187 -3.09 -9.41 -4.97
N ASN A 188 -3.94 -8.54 -4.50
CA ASN A 188 -3.60 -7.33 -3.76
C ASN A 188 -4.57 -7.14 -2.59
N VAL A 189 -4.30 -6.14 -1.74
CA VAL A 189 -5.11 -5.87 -0.54
C VAL A 189 -6.60 -5.69 -0.88
N LEU A 190 -6.93 -4.99 -1.97
CA LEU A 190 -8.31 -4.71 -2.34
C LEU A 190 -9.03 -5.95 -2.89
N THR A 191 -8.37 -6.74 -3.75
CA THR A 191 -8.96 -7.99 -4.25
C THR A 191 -9.14 -9.01 -3.13
N MET A 192 -8.20 -9.07 -2.19
CA MET A 192 -8.33 -9.94 -1.02
C MET A 192 -9.43 -9.45 -0.06
N LEU A 193 -9.59 -8.14 0.13
CA LEU A 193 -10.70 -7.58 0.89
C LEU A 193 -12.05 -7.91 0.24
N ALA A 194 -12.13 -7.90 -1.10
CA ALA A 194 -13.30 -8.37 -1.84
C ALA A 194 -13.61 -9.84 -1.55
N VAL A 195 -12.59 -10.70 -1.47
CA VAL A 195 -12.73 -12.10 -1.10
C VAL A 195 -13.27 -12.24 0.32
N VAL A 196 -12.75 -11.48 1.30
CA VAL A 196 -13.27 -11.48 2.69
C VAL A 196 -14.75 -11.10 2.73
N LEU A 197 -15.11 -10.00 2.06
CA LEU A 197 -16.50 -9.55 1.99
C LEU A 197 -17.39 -10.61 1.34
N SER A 198 -16.89 -11.27 0.30
CA SER A 198 -17.61 -12.32 -0.41
C SER A 198 -17.94 -13.52 0.48
N VAL A 199 -17.14 -13.86 1.50
CA VAL A 199 -17.43 -14.95 2.43
C VAL A 199 -18.83 -14.78 3.06
N GLY A 200 -19.13 -13.56 3.52
CA GLY A 200 -20.44 -13.27 4.11
C GLY A 200 -21.59 -13.27 3.11
N LEU A 201 -21.38 -12.67 1.92
CA LEU A 201 -22.43 -12.56 0.89
C LEU A 201 -22.76 -13.90 0.23
N VAL A 202 -21.76 -14.76 0.09
CA VAL A 202 -21.84 -16.05 -0.60
C VAL A 202 -22.61 -17.09 0.21
N VAL A 203 -22.54 -17.01 1.52
CA VAL A 203 -23.13 -18.00 2.42
C VAL A 203 -24.65 -17.93 2.50
N ASP A 204 -25.21 -16.75 2.31
CA ASP A 204 -26.62 -16.48 2.55
C ASP A 204 -27.54 -17.31 1.65
N ASP A 205 -27.27 -17.34 0.35
CA ASP A 205 -28.04 -18.14 -0.61
C ASP A 205 -28.00 -19.64 -0.28
N ALA A 206 -26.85 -20.16 0.15
CA ALA A 206 -26.68 -21.57 0.51
C ALA A 206 -27.42 -21.92 1.81
N ILE A 207 -27.44 -21.02 2.79
CA ILE A 207 -28.17 -21.21 4.07
C ILE A 207 -29.67 -21.28 3.79
N VAL A 208 -30.22 -20.27 3.09
CA VAL A 208 -31.65 -20.18 2.80
C VAL A 208 -32.13 -21.39 1.98
N MET A 209 -31.33 -21.81 0.99
CA MET A 209 -31.61 -23.01 0.19
C MET A 209 -31.63 -24.27 1.06
N THR A 210 -30.61 -24.45 1.88
CA THR A 210 -30.47 -25.62 2.75
C THR A 210 -31.59 -25.70 3.76
N GLU A 211 -31.94 -24.57 4.39
CA GLU A 211 -33.02 -24.48 5.38
C GLU A 211 -34.39 -24.83 4.73
N ASN A 212 -34.70 -24.28 3.59
CA ASN A 212 -35.97 -24.57 2.90
C ASN A 212 -36.10 -26.06 2.55
N ILE A 213 -35.04 -26.66 2.04
CA ILE A 213 -35.04 -28.12 1.76
C ILE A 213 -35.18 -28.91 3.04
N TYR A 214 -34.47 -28.54 4.12
CA TYR A 214 -34.50 -29.23 5.39
C TYR A 214 -35.87 -29.21 6.05
N ILE A 215 -36.55 -28.07 6.07
CA ILE A 215 -37.94 -27.95 6.59
C ILE A 215 -38.89 -28.89 5.86
N ARG A 216 -38.76 -29.08 4.54
CA ARG A 216 -39.60 -30.00 3.74
C ARG A 216 -39.32 -31.46 4.09
N ILE A 217 -38.06 -31.82 4.30
CA ILE A 217 -37.65 -33.17 4.75
C ILE A 217 -38.23 -33.46 6.13
N GLU A 218 -38.17 -32.50 7.07
CA GLU A 218 -38.78 -32.64 8.39
C GLU A 218 -40.30 -32.84 8.32
N ARG A 219 -40.99 -32.20 7.39
CA ARG A 219 -42.43 -32.40 7.15
C ARG A 219 -42.76 -33.73 6.50
N GLY A 220 -41.75 -34.56 6.20
CA GLY A 220 -41.93 -35.94 5.72
C GLY A 220 -41.80 -36.11 4.18
N MET A 221 -41.39 -35.07 3.45
CA MET A 221 -41.13 -35.18 2.02
C MET A 221 -39.83 -35.98 1.77
N ARG A 222 -39.78 -36.76 0.69
CA ARG A 222 -38.56 -37.49 0.32
C ARG A 222 -37.41 -36.50 -0.01
N PRO A 223 -36.19 -36.77 0.38
CA PRO A 223 -35.08 -35.80 0.20
C PRO A 223 -34.91 -35.32 -1.24
N PHE A 224 -35.09 -36.19 -2.23
CA PHE A 224 -35.00 -35.84 -3.65
C PHE A 224 -36.11 -34.89 -4.10
N GLU A 225 -37.35 -35.15 -3.73
CA GLU A 225 -38.50 -34.30 -4.03
C GLU A 225 -38.37 -32.95 -3.28
N ALA A 226 -37.99 -32.99 -2.01
CA ALA A 226 -37.72 -31.79 -1.20
C ALA A 226 -36.64 -30.90 -1.82
N GLY A 227 -35.58 -31.49 -2.40
CA GLY A 227 -34.53 -30.78 -3.11
C GLY A 227 -35.05 -30.04 -4.33
N ILE A 228 -35.85 -30.70 -5.18
CA ILE A 228 -36.43 -30.10 -6.40
C ILE A 228 -37.43 -29.00 -6.05
N GLU A 229 -38.37 -29.28 -5.15
CA GLU A 229 -39.41 -28.29 -4.79
C GLU A 229 -38.85 -27.13 -4.00
N GLY A 230 -37.91 -27.40 -3.06
CA GLY A 230 -37.25 -26.36 -2.32
C GLY A 230 -36.44 -25.44 -3.21
N ALA A 231 -35.71 -26.00 -4.18
CA ALA A 231 -34.94 -25.20 -5.13
C ALA A 231 -35.88 -24.36 -6.05
N LYS A 232 -36.99 -24.91 -6.53
CA LYS A 232 -37.94 -24.17 -7.36
C LYS A 232 -38.54 -22.96 -6.63
N GLU A 233 -38.90 -23.11 -5.37
CA GLU A 233 -39.52 -22.04 -4.59
C GLU A 233 -38.59 -20.85 -4.38
N ILE A 234 -37.29 -21.11 -4.14
CA ILE A 234 -36.33 -20.05 -3.82
C ILE A 234 -35.62 -19.55 -5.07
N PHE A 235 -35.73 -20.23 -6.22
CA PHE A 235 -34.98 -19.91 -7.43
C PHE A 235 -35.06 -18.42 -7.81
N PHE A 236 -36.25 -17.86 -7.90
CA PHE A 236 -36.42 -16.44 -8.24
C PHE A 236 -35.91 -15.50 -7.17
N ALA A 237 -36.00 -15.89 -5.90
CA ALA A 237 -35.43 -15.07 -4.81
C ALA A 237 -33.90 -14.99 -4.91
N VAL A 238 -33.22 -16.12 -5.10
CA VAL A 238 -31.78 -16.18 -5.26
C VAL A 238 -31.29 -15.42 -6.49
N ILE A 239 -31.95 -15.59 -7.64
CA ILE A 239 -31.61 -14.83 -8.85
C ILE A 239 -31.82 -13.32 -8.65
N SER A 240 -32.91 -12.94 -7.99
CA SER A 240 -33.19 -11.52 -7.73
C SER A 240 -32.17 -10.89 -6.79
N THR A 241 -31.78 -11.57 -5.71
CA THR A 241 -30.73 -11.08 -4.80
C THR A 241 -29.40 -10.98 -5.50
N THR A 242 -29.03 -11.96 -6.31
CA THR A 242 -27.79 -11.95 -7.13
C THR A 242 -27.77 -10.75 -8.08
N ILE A 243 -28.82 -10.56 -8.88
CA ILE A 243 -28.90 -9.43 -9.81
C ILE A 243 -28.83 -8.10 -9.06
N THR A 244 -29.51 -7.98 -7.93
CA THR A 244 -29.49 -6.77 -7.11
C THR A 244 -28.07 -6.48 -6.57
N LEU A 245 -27.38 -7.48 -6.04
CA LEU A 245 -26.00 -7.32 -5.55
C LEU A 245 -25.05 -6.94 -6.70
N VAL A 246 -25.13 -7.62 -7.84
CA VAL A 246 -24.32 -7.28 -9.02
C VAL A 246 -24.62 -5.85 -9.48
N ALA A 247 -25.90 -5.44 -9.52
CA ALA A 247 -26.31 -4.09 -9.92
C ALA A 247 -25.79 -3.00 -8.97
N VAL A 248 -25.59 -3.30 -7.68
CA VAL A 248 -24.97 -2.36 -6.71
C VAL A 248 -23.48 -2.14 -6.98
N PHE A 249 -22.76 -3.20 -7.36
CA PHE A 249 -21.32 -3.11 -7.63
C PHE A 249 -20.99 -2.66 -9.06
N LEU A 250 -21.90 -2.83 -10.01
CA LEU A 250 -21.69 -2.50 -11.42
C LEU A 250 -21.32 -1.02 -11.68
N PRO A 251 -21.95 -0.02 -11.06
CA PRO A 251 -21.61 1.38 -11.27
C PRO A 251 -20.16 1.71 -10.90
N ILE A 252 -19.61 1.04 -9.87
CA ILE A 252 -18.23 1.24 -9.42
C ILE A 252 -17.21 0.83 -10.51
N VAL A 253 -17.55 -0.17 -11.31
CA VAL A 253 -16.73 -0.63 -12.43
C VAL A 253 -16.52 0.46 -13.48
N PHE A 254 -17.51 1.33 -13.67
CA PHE A 254 -17.49 2.42 -14.64
C PHE A 254 -16.99 3.75 -14.06
N MET A 255 -16.63 3.79 -12.79
CA MET A 255 -16.03 4.99 -12.21
C MET A 255 -14.69 5.31 -12.85
N GLU A 256 -14.48 6.59 -13.13
CA GLU A 256 -13.22 7.12 -13.67
C GLU A 256 -12.27 7.58 -12.55
N GLY A 257 -11.03 7.87 -12.93
CA GLY A 257 -10.01 8.37 -12.00
C GLY A 257 -9.34 7.29 -11.16
N THR A 258 -8.61 7.74 -10.12
CA THR A 258 -7.82 6.85 -9.25
C THR A 258 -8.71 5.92 -8.43
N SER A 259 -9.79 6.45 -7.87
CA SER A 259 -10.74 5.66 -7.09
C SER A 259 -11.41 4.59 -7.94
N GLY A 260 -11.82 4.92 -9.17
CA GLY A 260 -12.40 3.94 -10.09
C GLY A 260 -11.44 2.80 -10.43
N ARG A 261 -10.16 3.10 -10.67
CA ARG A 261 -9.16 2.05 -10.92
C ARG A 261 -8.94 1.13 -9.72
N LEU A 262 -8.92 1.67 -8.52
CA LEU A 262 -8.75 0.92 -7.29
C LEU A 262 -9.95 -0.01 -7.00
N PHE A 263 -11.16 0.53 -7.07
CA PHE A 263 -12.35 -0.22 -6.72
C PHE A 263 -12.92 -1.08 -7.85
N ARG A 264 -12.42 -0.95 -9.09
CA ARG A 264 -12.85 -1.78 -10.22
C ARG A 264 -12.57 -3.27 -9.97
N GLU A 265 -11.34 -3.60 -9.58
CA GLU A 265 -10.96 -4.99 -9.30
C GLU A 265 -11.76 -5.56 -8.14
N PHE A 266 -11.93 -4.79 -7.06
CA PHE A 266 -12.77 -5.14 -5.92
C PHE A 266 -14.21 -5.50 -6.35
N SER A 267 -14.83 -4.63 -7.14
CA SER A 267 -16.22 -4.79 -7.58
C SER A 267 -16.41 -6.00 -8.50
N PHE A 268 -15.46 -6.24 -9.41
CA PHE A 268 -15.49 -7.43 -10.25
C PHE A 268 -15.38 -8.72 -9.46
N VAL A 269 -14.49 -8.76 -8.46
CA VAL A 269 -14.29 -9.93 -7.62
C VAL A 269 -15.53 -10.22 -6.80
N VAL A 270 -16.14 -9.21 -6.17
CA VAL A 270 -17.39 -9.38 -5.40
C VAL A 270 -18.52 -9.84 -6.30
N ALA A 271 -18.77 -9.15 -7.42
CA ALA A 271 -19.84 -9.49 -8.34
C ALA A 271 -19.67 -10.92 -8.91
N GLY A 272 -18.46 -11.27 -9.32
CA GLY A 272 -18.14 -12.60 -9.82
C GLY A 272 -18.32 -13.69 -8.75
N SER A 273 -17.90 -13.43 -7.51
CA SER A 273 -18.08 -14.35 -6.38
C SER A 273 -19.56 -14.63 -6.12
N VAL A 274 -20.39 -13.59 -6.13
CA VAL A 274 -21.83 -13.69 -5.89
C VAL A 274 -22.52 -14.49 -7.01
N ILE A 275 -22.16 -14.26 -8.29
CA ILE A 275 -22.68 -15.02 -9.41
C ILE A 275 -22.37 -16.51 -9.28
N ILE A 276 -21.09 -16.85 -8.98
CA ILE A 276 -20.67 -18.23 -8.82
C ILE A 276 -21.32 -18.88 -7.59
N SER A 277 -21.46 -18.12 -6.51
CA SER A 277 -22.19 -18.58 -5.31
C SER A 277 -23.60 -18.95 -5.60
N SER A 278 -24.34 -18.08 -6.29
CA SER A 278 -25.72 -18.35 -6.64
C SER A 278 -25.87 -19.58 -7.55
N PHE A 279 -24.94 -19.75 -8.47
CA PHE A 279 -24.87 -20.97 -9.26
C PHE A 279 -24.64 -22.21 -8.39
N ALA A 280 -23.70 -22.15 -7.44
CA ALA A 280 -23.43 -23.22 -6.50
C ALA A 280 -24.63 -23.47 -5.57
N ALA A 281 -25.29 -22.41 -5.08
CA ALA A 281 -26.46 -22.51 -4.23
C ALA A 281 -27.66 -23.15 -4.96
N LEU A 282 -27.84 -22.88 -6.23
CA LEU A 282 -28.96 -23.42 -7.02
C LEU A 282 -28.70 -24.84 -7.57
N THR A 283 -27.45 -25.25 -7.68
CA THR A 283 -27.10 -26.57 -8.25
C THR A 283 -26.48 -27.50 -7.21
N PHE A 284 -25.40 -27.08 -6.58
CA PHE A 284 -24.60 -27.90 -5.69
C PHE A 284 -25.27 -28.10 -4.33
N THR A 285 -25.88 -27.06 -3.77
CA THR A 285 -26.57 -27.12 -2.48
C THR A 285 -27.76 -28.09 -2.49
N PRO A 286 -28.70 -28.06 -3.44
CA PRO A 286 -29.77 -29.04 -3.49
C PRO A 286 -29.26 -30.48 -3.66
N MET A 287 -28.23 -30.69 -4.49
CA MET A 287 -27.64 -32.00 -4.69
C MET A 287 -27.04 -32.54 -3.39
N LEU A 288 -26.28 -31.74 -2.64
CA LEU A 288 -25.74 -32.14 -1.34
C LEU A 288 -26.85 -32.37 -0.32
N ALA A 289 -27.86 -31.50 -0.28
CA ALA A 289 -28.99 -31.60 0.64
C ALA A 289 -29.74 -32.92 0.45
N THR A 290 -29.99 -33.32 -0.76
CA THR A 290 -30.67 -34.63 -1.04
C THR A 290 -29.91 -35.85 -0.58
N LYS A 291 -28.55 -35.76 -0.48
CA LYS A 291 -27.70 -36.85 -0.08
C LYS A 291 -27.37 -36.86 1.43
N LEU A 292 -27.24 -35.69 2.02
CA LEU A 292 -26.76 -35.54 3.39
C LEU A 292 -27.89 -35.38 4.42
N LEU A 293 -29.03 -34.81 4.00
CA LEU A 293 -30.14 -34.57 4.91
C LEU A 293 -31.07 -35.78 5.03
N ILE A 294 -31.40 -36.10 6.25
CA ILE A 294 -32.31 -37.18 6.62
C ILE A 294 -33.28 -36.69 7.67
N LYS A 295 -34.52 -37.18 7.59
CA LYS A 295 -35.52 -36.93 8.65
C LYS A 295 -35.01 -37.55 9.97
N ARG A 296 -34.99 -36.74 11.01
CA ARG A 296 -34.65 -37.21 12.36
C ARG A 296 -35.93 -37.51 13.15
N GLU A 297 -35.98 -38.69 13.73
CA GLU A 297 -37.08 -39.07 14.64
C GLU A 297 -36.91 -38.49 16.04
N LYS A 298 -35.64 -38.25 16.48
CA LYS A 298 -35.32 -37.64 17.76
C LYS A 298 -34.35 -36.48 17.54
N GLN A 299 -34.72 -35.34 18.07
CA GLN A 299 -33.86 -34.15 18.05
C GLN A 299 -32.72 -34.30 19.05
N GLY A 300 -31.51 -33.82 18.71
CA GLY A 300 -30.33 -33.92 19.53
C GLY A 300 -30.43 -33.13 20.85
N TRP A 301 -29.61 -33.48 21.83
CA TRP A 301 -29.56 -32.81 23.13
C TRP A 301 -29.33 -31.29 23.01
N PHE A 302 -28.46 -30.87 22.13
CA PHE A 302 -28.15 -29.46 21.90
C PHE A 302 -29.38 -28.69 21.37
N TYR A 303 -30.13 -29.27 20.46
CA TYR A 303 -31.39 -28.71 19.96
C TYR A 303 -32.39 -28.51 21.09
N GLN A 304 -32.66 -29.55 21.88
CA GLN A 304 -33.62 -29.49 22.99
C GLN A 304 -33.24 -28.42 24.03
N LYS A 305 -31.93 -28.29 24.34
CA LYS A 305 -31.47 -27.31 25.31
C LYS A 305 -31.54 -25.86 24.84
N THR A 306 -31.38 -25.64 23.53
CA THR A 306 -31.40 -24.29 22.90
C THR A 306 -32.79 -23.88 22.44
N GLU A 307 -33.72 -24.80 22.24
CA GLU A 307 -35.09 -24.55 21.75
C GLU A 307 -35.84 -23.46 22.53
N PRO A 308 -35.85 -23.46 23.90
CA PRO A 308 -36.54 -22.42 24.63
C PRO A 308 -36.07 -20.99 24.35
N PHE A 309 -34.77 -20.84 24.04
CA PHE A 309 -34.18 -19.56 23.67
C PHE A 309 -34.72 -19.07 22.30
N PHE A 310 -34.72 -19.95 21.30
CA PHE A 310 -35.20 -19.62 19.98
C PHE A 310 -36.71 -19.40 19.95
N GLU A 311 -37.49 -20.21 20.67
CA GLU A 311 -38.92 -19.97 20.86
C GLU A 311 -39.19 -18.63 21.55
N GLY A 312 -38.42 -18.29 22.56
CA GLY A 312 -38.49 -17.01 23.25
C GLY A 312 -38.26 -15.84 22.31
N MET A 313 -37.21 -15.93 21.50
CA MET A 313 -36.88 -14.94 20.45
C MET A 313 -38.00 -14.79 19.43
N ASN A 314 -38.52 -15.89 18.88
CA ASN A 314 -39.65 -15.89 17.95
C ASN A 314 -40.91 -15.27 18.55
N ARG A 315 -41.17 -15.54 19.84
CA ARG A 315 -42.33 -14.98 20.58
C ARG A 315 -42.20 -13.47 20.76
N ILE A 316 -40.98 -12.98 21.09
CA ILE A 316 -40.68 -11.54 21.20
C ILE A 316 -40.85 -10.87 19.86
N TYR A 317 -40.28 -11.46 18.80
CA TYR A 317 -40.38 -10.93 17.43
C TYR A 317 -41.85 -10.87 16.98
N ALA A 318 -42.62 -11.95 17.15
CA ALA A 318 -44.04 -11.99 16.77
C ALA A 318 -44.89 -10.95 17.52
N ARG A 319 -44.59 -10.73 18.82
CA ARG A 319 -45.26 -9.69 19.65
C ARG A 319 -44.91 -8.28 19.13
N SER A 320 -43.63 -7.99 18.93
CA SER A 320 -43.18 -6.67 18.47
C SER A 320 -43.72 -6.36 17.08
N LEU A 321 -43.65 -7.32 16.16
CA LEU A 321 -44.20 -7.19 14.80
C LEU A 321 -45.71 -6.94 14.81
N ASN A 322 -46.46 -7.70 15.60
CA ASN A 322 -47.91 -7.55 15.71
C ASN A 322 -48.30 -6.21 16.35
N ALA A 323 -47.54 -5.76 17.35
CA ALA A 323 -47.72 -4.41 17.94
C ALA A 323 -47.42 -3.30 16.96
N PHE A 324 -46.39 -3.45 16.13
CA PHE A 324 -46.02 -2.49 15.08
C PHE A 324 -47.04 -2.44 13.96
N LEU A 325 -47.46 -3.61 13.48
CA LEU A 325 -48.51 -3.70 12.41
C LEU A 325 -49.86 -3.12 12.84
N LYS A 326 -50.24 -3.33 14.11
CA LYS A 326 -51.46 -2.69 14.68
C LYS A 326 -51.36 -1.15 14.69
N ARG A 327 -50.15 -0.61 14.83
CA ARG A 327 -49.88 0.83 14.84
C ARG A 327 -49.09 1.26 13.62
N ARG A 328 -49.41 0.73 12.44
CA ARG A 328 -48.66 0.95 11.19
C ARG A 328 -48.36 2.40 10.83
N ILE A 329 -49.14 3.37 11.37
CA ILE A 329 -48.94 4.78 11.15
C ILE A 329 -47.56 5.28 11.71
N TRP A 330 -47.04 4.58 12.72
CA TRP A 330 -45.72 4.89 13.28
C TRP A 330 -44.55 4.60 12.32
N ALA A 331 -44.78 3.82 11.27
CA ALA A 331 -43.75 3.57 10.25
C ALA A 331 -43.31 4.87 9.58
N ILE A 332 -44.24 5.78 9.30
CA ILE A 332 -43.96 7.05 8.62
C ILE A 332 -43.01 7.95 9.46
N PRO A 333 -43.33 8.32 10.73
CA PRO A 333 -42.43 9.17 11.51
C PRO A 333 -41.09 8.48 11.77
N VAL A 334 -41.01 7.17 11.97
CA VAL A 334 -39.72 6.47 12.13
C VAL A 334 -38.87 6.60 10.87
N THR A 335 -39.45 6.38 9.68
CA THR A 335 -38.73 6.56 8.41
C THR A 335 -38.26 8.00 8.22
N VAL A 336 -39.11 8.98 8.52
CA VAL A 336 -38.76 10.40 8.41
C VAL A 336 -37.62 10.77 9.36
N ILE A 337 -37.66 10.29 10.60
CA ILE A 337 -36.59 10.52 11.58
C ILE A 337 -35.27 9.91 11.08
N MET A 338 -35.31 8.68 10.53
CA MET A 338 -34.11 8.04 9.97
C MET A 338 -33.53 8.83 8.79
N LEU A 339 -34.39 9.33 7.88
CA LEU A 339 -33.93 10.14 6.75
C LEU A 339 -33.30 11.47 7.21
N ILE A 340 -33.90 12.13 8.20
CA ILE A 340 -33.33 13.33 8.80
C ILE A 340 -31.99 13.02 9.46
N ALA A 341 -31.89 11.94 10.21
CA ALA A 341 -30.65 11.50 10.85
C ALA A 341 -29.53 11.23 9.82
N ILE A 342 -29.87 10.56 8.70
CA ILE A 342 -28.93 10.36 7.60
C ILE A 342 -28.44 11.70 7.05
N GLY A 343 -29.35 12.65 6.79
CA GLY A 343 -28.97 13.97 6.29
C GLY A 343 -28.06 14.75 7.23
N VAL A 344 -28.36 14.71 8.52
CA VAL A 344 -27.53 15.39 9.56
C VAL A 344 -26.16 14.75 9.65
N LEU A 345 -26.09 13.42 9.73
CA LEU A 345 -24.82 12.69 9.83
C LEU A 345 -23.96 12.88 8.57
N TRP A 346 -24.58 12.89 7.39
CA TRP A 346 -23.88 13.12 6.12
C TRP A 346 -23.11 14.44 6.09
N VAL A 347 -23.67 15.49 6.70
CA VAL A 347 -23.02 16.82 6.75
C VAL A 347 -21.96 16.88 7.84
N GLN A 348 -22.10 16.11 8.92
CA GLN A 348 -21.19 16.17 10.07
C GLN A 348 -19.96 15.28 9.93
N ILE A 349 -20.06 14.19 9.17
CA ILE A 349 -18.93 13.25 8.98
C ILE A 349 -17.94 13.85 7.98
N PRO A 350 -16.67 14.01 8.36
CA PRO A 350 -15.65 14.50 7.45
C PRO A 350 -15.43 13.51 6.30
N ALA A 351 -15.33 14.04 5.07
CA ALA A 351 -15.11 13.23 3.87
C ALA A 351 -13.60 13.13 3.59
N GLU A 352 -13.10 11.92 3.60
CA GLU A 352 -11.73 11.61 3.20
C GLU A 352 -11.70 10.36 2.30
N MET A 353 -10.65 10.21 1.49
CA MET A 353 -10.55 9.08 0.55
C MET A 353 -10.26 7.76 1.28
N ALA A 354 -9.40 7.80 2.27
CA ALA A 354 -9.10 6.69 3.17
C ALA A 354 -8.37 7.20 4.40
N PRO A 355 -8.56 6.58 5.57
CA PRO A 355 -7.79 6.90 6.76
C PRO A 355 -6.30 6.62 6.54
N MET A 356 -5.46 7.37 7.25
CA MET A 356 -4.02 7.14 7.23
C MET A 356 -3.69 5.82 7.91
N GLU A 357 -3.02 4.93 7.18
CA GLU A 357 -2.53 3.65 7.69
C GLU A 357 -1.18 3.83 8.37
N ASP A 358 -0.98 3.10 9.45
CA ASP A 358 0.33 2.98 10.09
C ASP A 358 1.20 1.98 9.30
N ARG A 359 2.14 2.53 8.53
CA ARG A 359 3.08 1.77 7.70
C ARG A 359 4.47 1.67 8.33
N SER A 360 4.58 2.08 9.59
CA SER A 360 5.86 2.17 10.30
C SER A 360 6.91 3.04 9.60
N GLN A 361 6.45 4.06 8.82
CA GLN A 361 7.34 4.90 8.01
C GLN A 361 6.96 6.37 8.08
N ILE A 362 7.94 7.20 8.40
CA ILE A 362 7.82 8.66 8.43
C ILE A 362 8.95 9.24 7.56
N SER A 363 8.64 10.26 6.78
CA SER A 363 9.64 11.03 6.04
C SER A 363 9.65 12.47 6.52
N ILE A 364 10.85 13.02 6.70
CA ILE A 364 11.03 14.44 6.96
C ILE A 364 11.76 15.02 5.76
N ASN A 365 11.18 16.01 5.12
CA ASN A 365 11.83 16.72 4.04
C ASN A 365 12.32 18.06 4.56
N THR A 366 13.61 18.33 4.35
CA THR A 366 14.24 19.61 4.68
C THR A 366 14.55 20.35 3.39
N ARG A 367 14.30 21.66 3.36
CA ARG A 367 14.55 22.50 2.20
C ARG A 367 15.16 23.82 2.64
N ALA A 368 16.29 24.16 2.06
CA ALA A 368 16.93 25.45 2.26
C ALA A 368 16.31 26.53 1.36
N ALA A 369 16.56 27.79 1.68
CA ALA A 369 16.23 28.88 0.79
C ALA A 369 17.10 28.80 -0.48
N GLU A 370 16.61 29.40 -1.57
CA GLU A 370 17.36 29.47 -2.82
C GLU A 370 18.71 30.20 -2.59
N GLY A 371 19.78 29.63 -3.16
CA GLY A 371 21.13 30.15 -2.97
C GLY A 371 21.86 29.69 -1.71
N ALA A 372 21.23 28.87 -0.85
CA ALA A 372 21.91 28.31 0.32
C ALA A 372 22.99 27.28 -0.09
N SER A 373 24.09 27.24 0.65
CA SER A 373 25.18 26.29 0.41
C SER A 373 24.77 24.85 0.74
N TYR A 374 25.50 23.90 0.19
CA TYR A 374 25.32 22.48 0.50
C TYR A 374 25.59 22.20 1.99
N GLU A 375 26.64 22.81 2.56
CA GLU A 375 27.00 22.67 3.96
C GLU A 375 25.86 23.12 4.88
N TYR A 376 25.22 24.24 4.54
CA TYR A 376 24.10 24.77 5.32
C TYR A 376 22.94 23.78 5.43
N ILE A 377 22.51 23.20 4.31
CA ILE A 377 21.39 22.23 4.32
C ILE A 377 21.82 20.88 4.91
N ARG A 378 23.10 20.49 4.75
CA ARG A 378 23.66 19.30 5.40
C ARG A 378 23.59 19.45 6.91
N ASP A 379 24.14 20.53 7.47
CA ASP A 379 24.21 20.76 8.91
C ASP A 379 22.79 20.89 9.51
N TYR A 380 21.89 21.55 8.81
CA TYR A 380 20.50 21.63 9.24
C TYR A 380 19.81 20.26 9.23
N THR A 381 20.02 19.45 8.20
CA THR A 381 19.45 18.10 8.14
C THR A 381 20.04 17.19 9.22
N GLU A 382 21.30 17.39 9.55
CA GLU A 382 21.98 16.71 10.66
C GLU A 382 21.38 17.10 12.01
N ASP A 383 21.14 18.39 12.26
CA ASP A 383 20.45 18.89 13.45
C ASP A 383 19.06 18.25 13.63
N ILE A 384 18.32 18.10 12.52
CA ILE A 384 16.99 17.44 12.54
C ILE A 384 17.16 15.92 12.78
N ASN A 385 18.16 15.27 12.17
CA ASN A 385 18.41 13.85 12.39
C ASN A 385 18.73 13.54 13.85
N ASN A 386 19.59 14.34 14.48
CA ASN A 386 19.94 14.20 15.91
C ASN A 386 18.71 14.45 16.82
N LEU A 387 17.82 15.37 16.43
CA LEU A 387 16.55 15.59 17.10
C LEU A 387 15.64 14.35 17.01
N VAL A 388 15.56 13.73 15.83
CA VAL A 388 14.79 12.50 15.62
C VAL A 388 15.34 11.35 16.47
N ASP A 389 16.66 11.16 16.50
CA ASP A 389 17.30 10.13 17.31
C ASP A 389 17.03 10.32 18.81
N SER A 390 16.88 11.59 19.28
CA SER A 390 16.50 11.88 20.67
C SER A 390 15.02 11.61 20.98
N ILE A 391 14.13 11.75 20.00
CA ILE A 391 12.67 11.53 20.17
C ILE A 391 12.33 10.05 20.06
N ILE A 392 13.02 9.32 19.18
CA ILE A 392 12.75 7.91 18.88
C ILE A 392 14.09 7.14 18.84
N PRO A 393 14.69 6.88 20.00
CA PRO A 393 15.96 6.15 20.05
C PRO A 393 15.83 4.67 19.67
N ASP A 394 14.61 4.14 19.62
CA ASP A 394 14.29 2.75 19.32
C ASP A 394 13.79 2.52 17.88
N ALA A 395 13.96 3.50 16.98
CA ALA A 395 13.65 3.32 15.56
C ALA A 395 14.44 2.15 14.95
N GLU A 396 13.80 1.36 14.05
CA GLU A 396 14.49 0.28 13.33
C GLU A 396 15.65 0.84 12.48
N SER A 397 15.39 1.93 11.75
CA SER A 397 16.43 2.65 11.02
C SER A 397 16.05 4.11 10.77
N VAL A 398 17.06 4.97 10.80
CA VAL A 398 16.97 6.38 10.42
C VAL A 398 17.96 6.64 9.30
N THR A 399 17.46 6.93 8.12
CA THR A 399 18.26 7.18 6.92
C THR A 399 18.18 8.66 6.55
N ALA A 400 19.29 9.37 6.60
CA ALA A 400 19.41 10.74 6.16
C ALA A 400 20.12 10.83 4.81
N ARG A 401 19.50 11.50 3.85
CA ARG A 401 20.08 11.82 2.55
C ARG A 401 20.04 13.33 2.33
N VAL A 402 21.16 13.90 1.94
CA VAL A 402 21.26 15.32 1.60
C VAL A 402 21.76 15.45 0.18
N SER A 403 21.21 16.40 -0.55
CA SER A 403 21.65 16.86 -1.86
C SER A 403 21.61 18.40 -1.90
N SER A 404 22.14 19.01 -2.97
CA SER A 404 22.12 20.47 -3.09
C SER A 404 20.71 21.04 -2.88
N GLY A 405 20.52 21.89 -1.87
CA GLY A 405 19.29 22.61 -1.57
C GLY A 405 18.20 21.81 -0.82
N SER A 406 18.36 20.49 -0.64
CA SER A 406 17.34 19.66 0.02
C SER A 406 17.92 18.48 0.77
N GLY A 407 17.25 18.10 1.86
CA GLY A 407 17.52 16.87 2.58
C GLY A 407 16.23 16.05 2.78
N ASN A 408 16.39 14.77 2.98
CA ASN A 408 15.32 13.86 3.31
C ASN A 408 15.78 12.89 4.40
N ILE A 409 15.04 12.84 5.49
CA ILE A 409 15.24 11.88 6.56
C ILE A 409 14.08 10.90 6.51
N ARG A 410 14.39 9.63 6.40
CA ARG A 410 13.42 8.55 6.44
C ARG A 410 13.60 7.74 7.70
N ILE A 411 12.53 7.61 8.44
CA ILE A 411 12.45 6.89 9.69
C ILE A 411 11.64 5.64 9.45
N THR A 412 12.21 4.48 9.73
CA THR A 412 11.49 3.22 9.80
C THR A 412 11.30 2.87 11.26
N LEU A 413 10.04 2.79 11.71
CA LEU A 413 9.70 2.39 13.06
C LEU A 413 9.71 0.87 13.17
N LYS A 414 9.84 0.34 14.38
CA LYS A 414 9.61 -1.07 14.66
C LYS A 414 8.22 -1.50 14.24
N ASP A 415 8.00 -2.79 14.10
CA ASP A 415 6.68 -3.33 13.77
C ASP A 415 5.64 -2.86 14.79
N ILE A 416 4.39 -2.67 14.35
CA ILE A 416 3.31 -2.15 15.20
C ILE A 416 3.08 -3.02 16.44
N LYS A 417 3.41 -4.31 16.34
CA LYS A 417 3.31 -5.29 17.45
C LYS A 417 4.41 -5.14 18.51
N ASP A 418 5.51 -4.48 18.15
CA ASP A 418 6.72 -4.34 18.98
C ASP A 418 6.89 -2.93 19.58
N ARG A 419 5.85 -2.10 19.51
CA ARG A 419 5.85 -0.72 20.01
C ARG A 419 4.50 -0.30 20.60
N ASP A 420 4.54 0.59 21.59
CA ASP A 420 3.36 1.09 22.30
C ASP A 420 2.83 2.43 21.77
N TYR A 421 3.39 2.94 20.65
CA TYR A 421 3.05 4.22 20.06
C TYR A 421 2.69 4.07 18.59
N THR A 422 1.83 4.95 18.09
CA THR A 422 1.42 4.97 16.68
C THR A 422 2.37 5.83 15.83
N GLN A 423 2.42 5.57 14.53
CA GLN A 423 3.14 6.41 13.57
C GLN A 423 2.65 7.87 13.61
N MET A 424 1.35 8.08 13.83
CA MET A 424 0.74 9.40 13.87
C MET A 424 1.22 10.20 15.09
N GLU A 425 1.26 9.59 16.28
CA GLU A 425 1.79 10.22 17.49
C GLU A 425 3.26 10.64 17.34
N VAL A 426 4.06 9.77 16.75
CA VAL A 426 5.46 10.06 16.46
C VAL A 426 5.60 11.22 15.48
N ALA A 427 4.84 11.20 14.39
CA ALA A 427 4.85 12.27 13.40
C ALA A 427 4.45 13.62 14.00
N GLU A 428 3.48 13.62 14.92
CA GLU A 428 3.06 14.82 15.63
C GLU A 428 4.15 15.33 16.58
N ARG A 429 4.77 14.46 17.41
CA ARG A 429 5.90 14.82 18.30
C ARG A 429 7.05 15.45 17.53
N ILE A 430 7.44 14.83 16.41
CA ILE A 430 8.49 15.36 15.53
C ILE A 430 8.05 16.71 14.94
N SER A 431 6.82 16.83 14.47
CA SER A 431 6.31 18.06 13.88
C SER A 431 6.34 19.21 14.87
N GLN A 432 5.95 18.97 16.13
CA GLN A 432 6.02 19.96 17.19
C GLN A 432 7.46 20.37 17.52
N ALA A 433 8.37 19.41 17.58
CA ALA A 433 9.79 19.70 17.87
C ALA A 433 10.50 20.48 16.74
N ILE A 434 10.14 20.22 15.50
CA ILE A 434 10.70 20.90 14.32
C ILE A 434 10.21 22.36 14.21
N ARG A 435 9.01 22.68 14.68
CA ARG A 435 8.46 24.06 14.62
C ARG A 435 9.43 25.14 15.14
N ASN A 436 10.23 24.80 16.13
CA ASN A 436 11.18 25.73 16.74
C ASN A 436 12.51 25.84 15.98
N LYS A 437 12.70 25.08 14.91
CA LYS A 437 13.93 25.04 14.08
C LYS A 437 13.76 25.93 12.85
N THR A 438 14.07 27.21 12.96
CA THR A 438 13.79 28.22 11.94
C THR A 438 14.89 28.43 10.89
N LYS A 439 16.05 27.77 11.01
CA LYS A 439 17.19 27.94 10.08
C LYS A 439 16.83 27.59 8.63
N ALA A 440 16.08 26.52 8.42
CA ALA A 440 15.56 26.12 7.12
C ALA A 440 14.15 25.49 7.31
N ARG A 441 13.51 25.12 6.23
CA ARG A 441 12.18 24.50 6.31
C ARG A 441 12.30 23.01 6.48
N ALA A 442 11.57 22.47 7.44
CA ALA A 442 11.42 21.03 7.60
C ALA A 442 9.92 20.70 7.79
N PHE A 443 9.48 19.65 7.15
CA PHE A 443 8.13 19.18 7.29
C PHE A 443 8.07 17.65 7.33
N VAL A 444 7.23 17.16 8.24
CA VAL A 444 6.99 15.74 8.42
C VAL A 444 5.93 15.30 7.41
N GLN A 445 6.20 14.22 6.72
CA GLN A 445 5.30 13.65 5.74
C GLN A 445 5.08 12.18 6.04
N GLN A 446 3.82 11.79 6.06
CA GLN A 446 3.39 10.40 6.12
C GLN A 446 2.94 9.94 4.74
N GLN A 447 3.09 8.67 4.46
CA GLN A 447 2.67 8.12 3.19
C GLN A 447 1.15 7.94 3.18
N SER A 448 0.48 8.51 2.18
CA SER A 448 -0.96 8.31 1.99
C SER A 448 -1.27 6.84 1.69
N SER A 449 -2.39 6.33 2.24
CA SER A 449 -2.87 4.96 2.02
C SER A 449 -3.18 4.68 0.55
N PHE A 450 -3.76 5.65 -0.16
CA PHE A 450 -4.10 5.54 -1.57
C PHE A 450 -3.66 6.78 -2.37
N GLY A 451 -2.97 6.55 -3.48
CA GLY A 451 -2.94 7.41 -4.66
C GLY A 451 -2.27 8.79 -4.55
N GLY A 452 -1.39 9.03 -3.58
CA GLY A 452 -0.59 10.25 -3.55
C GLY A 452 0.74 10.12 -4.31
N ARG A 453 1.15 11.13 -5.11
CA ARG A 453 2.54 11.25 -5.52
C ARG A 453 3.41 11.31 -4.26
N ARG A 454 4.48 10.51 -4.19
CA ARG A 454 5.48 10.63 -3.12
C ARG A 454 5.94 12.08 -3.03
N GLY A 455 5.71 12.71 -1.87
CA GLY A 455 6.13 14.09 -1.62
C GLY A 455 5.14 15.18 -1.99
N SER A 456 3.91 14.88 -2.46
CA SER A 456 2.92 15.91 -2.71
C SER A 456 2.21 16.33 -1.42
N MET A 457 2.12 17.63 -1.19
CA MET A 457 1.25 18.17 -0.13
C MET A 457 -0.22 17.93 -0.48
N PRO A 458 -1.10 17.67 0.51
CA PRO A 458 -2.53 17.44 0.28
C PRO A 458 -3.21 18.59 -0.46
N VAL A 459 -2.77 19.80 -0.21
CA VAL A 459 -3.28 21.01 -0.83
C VAL A 459 -2.12 21.81 -1.43
N GLN A 460 -2.21 22.12 -2.71
CA GLN A 460 -1.22 22.90 -3.44
C GLN A 460 -1.91 24.06 -4.16
N TYR A 461 -1.47 25.28 -3.88
CA TYR A 461 -1.92 26.47 -4.58
C TYR A 461 -0.83 26.94 -5.53
N VAL A 462 -1.20 27.22 -6.76
CA VAL A 462 -0.31 27.80 -7.76
C VAL A 462 -0.77 29.23 -8.03
N LEU A 463 0.04 30.20 -7.63
CA LEU A 463 -0.18 31.61 -7.96
C LEU A 463 0.57 31.92 -9.25
N GLN A 464 -0.14 32.37 -10.26
CA GLN A 464 0.45 32.78 -11.53
C GLN A 464 0.26 34.28 -11.72
N ALA A 465 1.30 34.96 -12.14
CA ALA A 465 1.27 36.38 -12.51
C ALA A 465 2.07 36.61 -13.79
N VAL A 466 1.77 37.70 -14.48
CA VAL A 466 2.44 38.09 -15.71
C VAL A 466 3.89 38.57 -15.44
N SER A 467 4.18 39.02 -14.23
CA SER A 467 5.53 39.44 -13.81
C SER A 467 5.79 39.08 -12.36
N ILE A 468 7.07 38.94 -11.99
CA ILE A 468 7.52 38.62 -10.63
C ILE A 468 7.13 39.75 -9.66
N GLU A 469 7.26 41.02 -10.08
CA GLU A 469 6.91 42.16 -9.22
C GLU A 469 5.42 42.17 -8.85
N LYS A 470 4.54 41.68 -9.73
CA LYS A 470 3.11 41.53 -9.44
C LYS A 470 2.89 40.41 -8.42
N LEU A 471 3.63 39.33 -8.54
CA LEU A 471 3.57 38.20 -7.61
C LEU A 471 4.04 38.62 -6.21
N GLU A 472 5.18 39.32 -6.12
CA GLU A 472 5.74 39.84 -4.87
C GLU A 472 4.79 40.79 -4.12
N LYS A 473 3.99 41.57 -4.84
CA LYS A 473 2.98 42.47 -4.23
C LYS A 473 1.76 41.74 -3.66
N VAL A 474 1.35 40.64 -4.30
CA VAL A 474 0.15 39.89 -3.91
C VAL A 474 0.44 38.81 -2.88
N LEU A 475 1.64 38.24 -2.94
CA LEU A 475 2.07 37.11 -2.13
C LEU A 475 1.95 37.36 -0.61
N PRO A 476 2.38 38.52 -0.04
CA PRO A 476 2.28 38.75 1.39
C PRO A 476 0.83 38.78 1.90
N ALA A 477 -0.08 39.43 1.15
CA ALA A 477 -1.49 39.49 1.49
C ALA A 477 -2.20 38.14 1.39
N PHE A 478 -1.80 37.31 0.44
CA PHE A 478 -2.28 35.94 0.31
C PHE A 478 -1.77 35.07 1.46
N LEU A 479 -0.47 35.13 1.77
CA LEU A 479 0.13 34.36 2.85
C LEU A 479 -0.46 34.73 4.22
N SER A 480 -0.68 36.02 4.49
CA SER A 480 -1.33 36.42 5.74
C SER A 480 -2.66 35.72 5.93
N LYS A 481 -3.53 35.71 4.91
CA LYS A 481 -4.84 35.03 4.98
C LYS A 481 -4.72 33.51 5.11
N VAL A 482 -3.67 32.93 4.57
CA VAL A 482 -3.40 31.48 4.67
C VAL A 482 -2.89 31.13 6.06
N TYR A 483 -2.03 31.96 6.67
CA TYR A 483 -1.55 31.77 8.04
C TYR A 483 -2.65 31.94 9.09
N ASP A 484 -3.64 32.77 8.82
CA ASP A 484 -4.79 32.95 9.71
C ASP A 484 -5.75 31.76 9.71
N ASN A 485 -5.57 30.81 8.78
CA ASN A 485 -6.42 29.63 8.70
C ASN A 485 -5.88 28.50 9.61
N PRO A 486 -6.61 28.10 10.67
CA PRO A 486 -6.14 27.09 11.63
C PRO A 486 -5.97 25.70 11.03
N CYS A 487 -6.57 25.42 9.87
CA CYS A 487 -6.44 24.14 9.17
C CYS A 487 -5.16 24.02 8.30
N LEU A 488 -4.47 25.15 8.04
CA LEU A 488 -3.29 25.20 7.18
C LEU A 488 -2.03 25.47 8.03
N LEU A 489 -1.48 24.41 8.58
CA LEU A 489 -0.34 24.51 9.52
C LEU A 489 1.00 24.85 8.87
N TYR A 490 1.15 24.63 7.57
CA TYR A 490 2.40 24.86 6.82
C TYR A 490 2.11 25.39 5.44
N THR A 491 2.38 26.65 5.25
CA THR A 491 2.35 27.29 3.93
C THR A 491 3.73 27.79 3.60
N SER A 492 4.22 27.39 2.47
CA SER A 492 5.50 27.80 1.96
C SER A 492 5.35 28.19 0.50
N PRO A 493 5.66 29.46 0.13
CA PRO A 493 5.91 29.77 -1.25
C PRO A 493 7.19 29.07 -1.71
N SER A 494 7.12 28.34 -2.80
CA SER A 494 8.27 27.77 -3.50
C SER A 494 8.72 28.70 -4.61
#